data_87f4b85095d7282f9137c6b3876de1ce
#
_entry.id   87f4b85095d7282f9137c6b3876de1ce
#
_cell.length_a   1.000
_cell.length_b   1.000
_cell.length_c   1.000
_cell.angle_alpha   90.00
_cell.angle_beta   90.00
_cell.angle_gamma   90.00
#
_symmetry.space_group_name_H-M   'P 1'
#
loop_
_entity.id
_entity.type
_entity.pdbx_description
1 polymer ?
#
loop_
_entity_poly.entity_id
_entity_poly.type
_entity_poly.pdbx_seq_one_letter_code
_entity_poly.pdbx_strand_id
1 'polypeptide(L)'
;MKLAHGTLVLVADGQKMMIFRNEGDEKFPVLETLTHREIDNPRSSDQGRDAPGRSFASGDERRSGYKETDWHQQAEDRFAGDTLDALGKIAAKEEGGIMVVAAPHSLGELRKHYPAAIQQRLVGEIDKDMTNQTTDDLIAVISAQG
;
A
#
# COMPACT_ATOMS: atom_id res chain seq x y z
N MET A 1 6.17 18.13 -7.14
CA MET A 1 6.69 17.18 -8.14
C MET A 1 5.68 16.97 -9.24
N LYS A 2 6.12 16.85 -10.43
CA LYS A 2 5.21 16.67 -11.55
C LYS A 2 5.16 15.23 -11.96
N LEU A 3 3.99 14.80 -12.40
CA LEU A 3 3.82 13.43 -12.85
C LEU A 3 3.88 13.40 -14.37
N ALA A 4 4.92 12.81 -14.90
CA ALA A 4 5.01 12.66 -16.34
C ALA A 4 3.99 11.64 -16.83
N HIS A 5 3.64 11.72 -18.09
CA HIS A 5 2.72 10.74 -18.68
C HIS A 5 3.30 9.35 -18.50
N GLY A 6 2.47 8.42 -18.12
CA GLY A 6 2.90 7.05 -17.94
C GLY A 6 3.46 6.73 -16.56
N THR A 7 3.56 7.72 -15.68
CA THR A 7 4.05 7.46 -14.33
C THR A 7 3.03 6.59 -13.59
N LEU A 8 3.55 5.59 -12.90
CA LEU A 8 2.70 4.74 -12.07
C LEU A 8 2.68 5.32 -10.66
N VAL A 9 1.53 5.31 -10.02
CA VAL A 9 1.40 5.81 -8.66
C VAL A 9 0.83 4.69 -7.81
N LEU A 10 1.58 4.27 -6.82
CA LEU A 10 1.10 3.28 -5.87
C LEU A 10 0.63 4.02 -4.63
N VAL A 11 -0.60 3.77 -4.21
CA VAL A 11 -1.12 4.33 -2.97
C VAL A 11 -1.46 3.16 -2.08
N ALA A 12 -0.92 3.13 -0.88
CA ALA A 12 -1.09 1.97 -0.02
C ALA A 12 -1.17 2.31 1.46
N ASP A 13 -1.81 1.45 2.21
CA ASP A 13 -1.70 1.45 3.65
C ASP A 13 -1.51 -0.03 4.00
N GLY A 14 -1.72 -0.43 5.21
CA GLY A 14 -1.48 -1.82 5.60
C GLY A 14 -2.52 -2.80 5.12
N GLN A 15 -3.63 -2.32 4.59
CA GLN A 15 -4.74 -3.17 4.22
C GLN A 15 -5.24 -2.95 2.81
N LYS A 16 -4.96 -1.80 2.23
CA LYS A 16 -5.44 -1.45 0.90
C LYS A 16 -4.31 -0.98 0.02
N MET A 17 -4.41 -1.23 -1.24
CA MET A 17 -3.48 -0.63 -2.19
C MET A 17 -4.21 -0.33 -3.48
N MET A 18 -3.75 0.68 -4.18
CA MET A 18 -4.28 1.05 -5.48
C MET A 18 -3.10 1.44 -6.34
N ILE A 19 -3.15 1.06 -7.59
CA ILE A 19 -2.09 1.46 -8.53
C ILE A 19 -2.76 2.20 -9.66
N PHE A 20 -2.28 3.40 -9.91
CA PHE A 20 -2.80 4.26 -10.95
C PHE A 20 -1.72 4.49 -12.01
N ARG A 21 -2.15 4.90 -13.18
CA ARG A 21 -1.22 5.34 -14.22
C ARG A 21 -1.65 6.73 -14.65
N ASN A 22 -0.71 7.62 -14.87
CA ASN A 22 -1.04 8.95 -15.35
C ASN A 22 -1.26 8.88 -16.86
N GLU A 23 -2.53 8.98 -17.25
CA GLU A 23 -2.90 8.95 -18.66
C GLU A 23 -2.84 10.36 -19.25
N GLY A 24 -2.70 11.37 -18.41
CA GLY A 24 -2.57 12.75 -18.86
C GLY A 24 -1.11 13.11 -19.01
N ASP A 25 -0.76 14.34 -18.68
CA ASP A 25 0.63 14.77 -18.77
C ASP A 25 0.98 15.52 -17.49
N GLU A 26 2.13 16.17 -17.48
CA GLU A 26 2.60 16.85 -16.28
C GLU A 26 1.71 18.03 -15.93
N LYS A 27 1.13 18.66 -16.93
CA LYS A 27 0.33 19.82 -16.69
C LYS A 27 -1.07 19.46 -16.29
N PHE A 28 -1.63 18.42 -16.90
CA PHE A 28 -2.97 17.98 -16.60
C PHE A 28 -2.95 16.47 -16.33
N PRO A 29 -2.54 16.07 -15.12
CA PRO A 29 -2.48 14.65 -14.81
C PRO A 29 -3.88 14.06 -14.72
N VAL A 30 -4.02 12.85 -15.23
CA VAL A 30 -5.27 12.11 -15.12
C VAL A 30 -4.90 10.72 -14.65
N LEU A 31 -5.28 10.38 -13.44
CA LEU A 31 -4.92 9.09 -12.87
C LEU A 31 -6.01 8.08 -13.14
N GLU A 32 -5.62 7.02 -13.84
CA GLU A 32 -6.54 5.94 -14.12
C GLU A 32 -6.18 4.77 -13.24
N THR A 33 -7.16 4.17 -12.57
CA THR A 33 -6.93 3.06 -11.68
C THR A 33 -6.66 1.81 -12.50
N LEU A 34 -5.50 1.21 -12.30
CA LEU A 34 -5.15 -0.03 -12.98
C LEU A 34 -5.54 -1.24 -12.15
N THR A 35 -5.40 -1.15 -10.85
CA THR A 35 -5.80 -2.23 -9.97
C THR A 35 -5.98 -1.69 -8.55
N HIS A 36 -6.75 -2.41 -7.77
CA HIS A 36 -6.84 -2.10 -6.35
C HIS A 36 -7.04 -3.41 -5.61
N ARG A 37 -6.70 -3.41 -4.35
CA ARG A 37 -6.78 -4.61 -3.55
C ARG A 37 -6.95 -4.23 -2.10
N GLU A 38 -7.76 -4.96 -1.41
CA GLU A 38 -7.97 -4.70 0.00
C GLU A 38 -8.03 -6.05 0.70
N ILE A 39 -7.26 -6.25 1.75
CA ILE A 39 -7.34 -7.52 2.41
C ILE A 39 -8.39 -7.35 3.48
N ASP A 40 -9.11 -8.39 3.70
CA ASP A 40 -10.16 -8.39 4.68
C ASP A 40 -9.41 -8.65 5.96
N ASN A 41 -8.93 -7.60 6.51
CA ASN A 41 -8.17 -7.76 7.66
C ASN A 41 -9.00 -8.05 8.82
N PRO A 42 -8.87 -9.11 9.28
CA PRO A 42 -9.64 -9.58 10.36
C PRO A 42 -9.18 -8.93 11.54
N ARG A 43 -9.37 -7.83 11.65
CA ARG A 43 -9.07 -7.23 12.65
C ARG A 43 -9.50 -7.93 13.70
N SER A 44 -9.11 -7.71 14.60
CA SER A 44 -9.41 -8.32 15.75
C SER A 44 -10.85 -8.44 16.06
N SER A 45 -11.61 -7.57 15.67
CA SER A 45 -13.02 -7.69 16.03
C SER A 45 -13.62 -8.91 15.41
N ASP A 46 -13.34 -9.16 14.20
CA ASP A 46 -13.91 -10.31 13.56
C ASP A 46 -13.35 -11.56 14.15
N GLN A 47 -12.09 -11.55 14.45
CA GLN A 47 -11.53 -12.71 15.04
C GLN A 47 -12.07 -12.91 16.40
N GLY A 48 -12.34 -11.87 17.10
CA GLY A 48 -12.90 -12.00 18.40
C GLY A 48 -14.23 -12.69 18.38
N ARG A 49 -14.98 -12.47 17.33
CA ARG A 49 -16.24 -13.10 17.27
C ARG A 49 -16.11 -14.53 16.89
N ASP A 50 -15.30 -14.76 15.98
CA ASP A 50 -15.16 -16.11 15.55
C ASP A 50 -14.51 -16.89 16.60
N ALA A 51 -13.88 -16.25 17.41
CA ALA A 51 -13.14 -17.03 18.29
C ALA A 51 -13.89 -17.28 19.45
N PRO A 52 -14.96 -17.31 19.31
CA PRO A 52 -15.78 -17.50 20.32
C PRO A 52 -15.26 -18.45 21.17
N GLY A 53 -14.96 -19.21 20.66
CA GLY A 53 -14.54 -20.21 21.37
C GLY A 53 -13.52 -19.66 22.19
N ARG A 54 -13.01 -18.79 21.68
CA ARG A 54 -12.00 -18.31 22.26
C ARG A 54 -12.03 -18.25 23.62
N SER A 55 -12.88 -18.46 23.99
CA SER A 55 -13.05 -18.29 25.33
C SER A 55 -12.03 -19.10 26.01
N PHE A 56 -11.79 -20.10 25.54
CA PHE A 56 -10.94 -20.94 26.14
C PHE A 56 -9.62 -20.44 26.31
N ALA A 57 -9.36 -19.59 26.00
CA ALA A 57 -8.11 -19.09 26.14
C ALA A 57 -7.74 -18.41 27.37
N SER A 58 -8.40 -18.56 28.36
CA SER A 58 -8.00 -17.82 29.47
C SER A 58 -6.52 -18.03 29.75
N GLY A 59 -6.07 -19.20 29.80
CA GLY A 59 -4.69 -19.40 30.12
C GLY A 59 -3.80 -18.93 29.03
N ASP A 60 -4.28 -18.97 27.87
CA ASP A 60 -3.49 -18.59 26.76
C ASP A 60 -3.67 -17.19 26.37
N GLU A 61 -4.56 -16.50 26.95
CA GLU A 61 -4.79 -15.14 26.58
C GLU A 61 -3.56 -14.29 26.43
N ARG A 62 -2.67 -14.35 27.34
CA ARG A 62 -1.50 -13.53 27.22
C ARG A 62 -0.69 -13.94 26.05
N ARG A 63 -0.54 -15.20 25.83
CA ARG A 63 0.23 -15.64 24.73
C ARG A 63 -0.50 -15.34 23.48
N SER A 64 -1.79 -15.42 23.51
CA SER A 64 -2.58 -15.12 22.33
C SER A 64 -2.37 -13.69 21.93
N GLY A 65 -2.38 -12.79 22.85
CA GLY A 65 -2.21 -11.41 22.51
C GLY A 65 -0.87 -11.18 21.85
N TYR A 66 0.13 -11.86 22.35
CA TYR A 66 1.44 -11.71 21.80
C TYR A 66 1.47 -12.28 20.41
N LYS A 67 0.83 -13.40 20.20
CA LYS A 67 0.81 -13.98 18.88
C LYS A 67 0.02 -13.13 17.93
N GLU A 68 -1.02 -12.50 18.40
CA GLU A 68 -1.80 -11.64 17.55
C GLU A 68 -0.96 -10.50 17.01
N THR A 69 -0.09 -9.95 17.84
CA THR A 69 0.77 -8.88 17.40
C THR A 69 1.68 -9.36 16.28
N ASP A 70 2.28 -10.54 16.47
CA ASP A 70 3.15 -11.09 15.45
C ASP A 70 2.37 -11.41 14.20
N TRP A 71 1.16 -11.88 14.36
CA TRP A 71 0.34 -12.25 13.22
C TRP A 71 -0.03 -11.03 12.40
N HIS A 72 -0.35 -9.91 13.06
CA HIS A 72 -0.65 -8.69 12.34
C HIS A 72 0.59 -8.20 11.58
N GLN A 73 1.74 -8.29 12.22
CA GLN A 73 2.96 -7.86 11.57
C GLN A 73 3.26 -8.74 10.34
N GLN A 74 3.02 -10.03 10.48
CA GLN A 74 3.24 -10.93 9.35
C GLN A 74 2.25 -10.66 8.23
N ALA A 75 1.02 -10.33 8.56
CA ALA A 75 0.03 -10.04 7.55
C ALA A 75 0.39 -8.76 6.80
N GLU A 76 0.85 -7.74 7.51
CA GLU A 76 1.25 -6.49 6.88
C GLU A 76 2.46 -6.70 6.00
N ASP A 77 3.41 -7.52 6.47
CA ASP A 77 4.60 -7.79 5.72
C ASP A 77 4.25 -8.53 4.43
N ARG A 78 3.34 -9.49 4.53
CA ARG A 78 2.92 -10.25 3.36
C ARG A 78 2.18 -9.34 2.39
N PHE A 79 1.34 -8.44 2.91
CA PHE A 79 0.60 -7.54 2.05
C PHE A 79 1.55 -6.58 1.32
N ALA A 80 2.60 -6.13 2.00
CA ALA A 80 3.59 -5.27 1.37
C ALA A 80 4.27 -6.02 0.23
N GLY A 81 4.64 -7.28 0.46
CA GLY A 81 5.25 -8.08 -0.59
C GLY A 81 4.32 -8.30 -1.77
N ASP A 82 3.05 -8.62 -1.48
CA ASP A 82 2.07 -8.84 -2.52
C ASP A 82 1.83 -7.56 -3.32
N THR A 83 1.82 -6.43 -2.63
CA THR A 83 1.62 -5.13 -3.27
C THR A 83 2.76 -4.87 -4.25
N LEU A 84 3.99 -5.14 -3.83
CA LEU A 84 5.12 -4.90 -4.70
C LEU A 84 5.20 -5.89 -5.85
N ASP A 85 4.72 -7.12 -5.64
CA ASP A 85 4.62 -8.07 -6.73
C ASP A 85 3.64 -7.57 -7.79
N ALA A 86 2.50 -7.05 -7.36
CA ALA A 86 1.51 -6.51 -8.27
C ALA A 86 2.07 -5.31 -9.02
N LEU A 87 2.75 -4.43 -8.30
CA LEU A 87 3.35 -3.26 -8.92
C LEU A 87 4.42 -3.67 -9.92
N GLY A 88 5.22 -4.68 -9.57
CA GLY A 88 6.25 -5.16 -10.48
C GLY A 88 5.70 -5.73 -11.77
N LYS A 89 4.58 -6.45 -11.69
CA LYS A 89 3.97 -7.01 -12.88
C LYS A 89 3.43 -5.90 -13.78
N ILE A 90 2.85 -4.88 -13.20
CA ILE A 90 2.35 -3.77 -13.96
C ILE A 90 3.52 -2.97 -14.54
N ALA A 91 4.54 -2.73 -13.74
CA ALA A 91 5.69 -1.94 -14.16
C ALA A 91 6.45 -2.63 -15.30
N ALA A 92 6.41 -3.95 -15.34
CA ALA A 92 7.09 -4.66 -16.42
C ALA A 92 6.49 -4.36 -17.79
N LYS A 93 5.23 -3.91 -17.80
CA LYS A 93 4.55 -3.58 -19.05
C LYS A 93 4.54 -2.08 -19.31
N GLU A 94 5.10 -1.30 -18.43
CA GLU A 94 5.10 0.16 -18.53
C GLU A 94 6.53 0.66 -18.47
N GLU A 95 6.76 1.86 -18.95
CA GLU A 95 8.12 2.37 -18.95
C GLU A 95 8.31 3.58 -18.04
N GLY A 96 7.25 4.06 -17.45
CA GLY A 96 7.36 5.31 -16.67
C GLY A 96 7.99 5.14 -15.32
N GLY A 97 8.16 6.23 -14.64
CA GLY A 97 8.65 6.21 -13.27
C GLY A 97 7.58 5.72 -12.32
N ILE A 98 7.94 5.55 -11.08
CA ILE A 98 7.03 5.06 -10.06
C ILE A 98 7.05 6.00 -8.86
N MET A 99 5.86 6.45 -8.47
CA MET A 99 5.68 7.27 -7.29
C MET A 99 4.98 6.42 -6.24
N VAL A 100 5.45 6.41 -5.01
CA VAL A 100 4.82 5.65 -3.95
C VAL A 100 4.28 6.59 -2.90
N VAL A 101 2.99 6.45 -2.57
CA VAL A 101 2.35 7.25 -1.54
C VAL A 101 1.78 6.27 -0.54
N ALA A 102 2.27 6.27 0.66
CA ALA A 102 1.85 5.29 1.65
C ALA A 102 1.91 5.88 3.04
N ALA A 103 1.05 5.38 3.92
CA ALA A 103 1.10 5.78 5.32
C ALA A 103 2.51 5.48 5.85
N PRO A 104 2.99 6.25 6.81
CA PRO A 104 4.38 6.10 7.26
C PRO A 104 4.79 4.69 7.62
N HIS A 105 3.97 3.98 8.36
CA HIS A 105 4.32 2.60 8.74
C HIS A 105 4.37 1.71 7.51
N SER A 106 3.41 1.87 6.62
CA SER A 106 3.35 1.05 5.41
C SER A 106 4.50 1.35 4.49
N LEU A 107 4.88 2.61 4.40
CA LEU A 107 6.02 2.97 3.55
C LEU A 107 7.29 2.30 4.08
N GLY A 108 7.44 2.25 5.40
CA GLY A 108 8.57 1.56 6.00
C GLY A 108 8.57 0.07 5.64
N GLU A 109 7.39 -0.56 5.64
CA GLU A 109 7.30 -1.96 5.28
C GLU A 109 7.61 -2.17 3.80
N LEU A 110 7.11 -1.30 2.94
CA LEU A 110 7.38 -1.42 1.52
C LEU A 110 8.87 -1.27 1.23
N ARG A 111 9.52 -0.36 1.92
CA ARG A 111 10.96 -0.14 1.70
C ARG A 111 11.79 -1.37 1.99
N LYS A 112 11.32 -2.26 2.85
CA LYS A 112 12.06 -3.48 3.16
C LYS A 112 11.99 -4.47 2.01
N HIS A 113 11.04 -4.30 1.11
CA HIS A 113 10.78 -5.30 0.07
C HIS A 113 10.97 -4.80 -1.35
N TYR A 114 11.38 -3.57 -1.55
CA TYR A 114 11.49 -3.04 -2.92
C TYR A 114 12.45 -3.88 -3.75
N PRO A 115 11.97 -4.42 -4.86
CA PRO A 115 12.89 -5.09 -5.78
C PRO A 115 13.75 -4.03 -6.46
N ALA A 116 14.90 -4.43 -6.93
CA ALA A 116 15.80 -3.50 -7.61
C ALA A 116 15.12 -2.82 -8.80
N ALA A 117 14.31 -3.57 -9.53
CA ALA A 117 13.64 -2.99 -10.70
C ALA A 117 12.73 -1.83 -10.33
N ILE A 118 12.07 -1.91 -9.16
CA ILE A 118 11.23 -0.83 -8.72
C ILE A 118 12.07 0.31 -8.17
N GLN A 119 13.10 0.00 -7.38
CA GLN A 119 13.95 1.03 -6.83
C GLN A 119 14.54 1.90 -7.91
N GLN A 120 14.95 1.32 -8.99
CA GLN A 120 15.58 2.07 -10.07
C GLN A 120 14.62 3.02 -10.75
N ARG A 121 13.33 2.78 -10.63
CA ARG A 121 12.32 3.61 -11.29
C ARG A 121 11.59 4.54 -10.35
N LEU A 122 11.92 4.53 -9.06
CA LEU A 122 11.23 5.40 -8.12
C LEU A 122 11.56 6.86 -8.42
N VAL A 123 10.52 7.66 -8.56
CA VAL A 123 10.71 9.09 -8.75
C VAL A 123 10.40 9.84 -7.46
N GLY A 124 9.76 9.20 -6.50
CA GLY A 124 9.52 9.84 -5.22
C GLY A 124 8.69 8.96 -4.31
N GLU A 125 8.66 9.33 -3.05
CA GLU A 125 7.87 8.66 -2.03
C GLU A 125 7.22 9.74 -1.18
N ILE A 126 5.97 9.52 -0.78
CA ILE A 126 5.27 10.44 0.09
C ILE A 126 4.70 9.63 1.24
N ASP A 127 4.99 10.03 2.48
CA ASP A 127 4.56 9.28 3.65
C ASP A 127 3.23 9.83 4.17
N LYS A 128 2.20 9.69 3.38
CA LYS A 128 0.86 10.09 3.78
C LYS A 128 -0.11 9.00 3.42
N ASP A 129 -1.15 8.86 4.25
CA ASP A 129 -2.19 7.89 3.97
C ASP A 129 -3.23 8.56 3.07
N MET A 130 -3.23 8.18 1.81
CA MET A 130 -4.15 8.74 0.84
C MET A 130 -5.12 7.69 0.29
N THR A 131 -5.24 6.55 0.95
CA THR A 131 -6.05 5.46 0.42
C THR A 131 -7.54 5.76 0.41
N ASN A 132 -7.99 6.72 1.20
CA ASN A 132 -9.39 7.09 1.24
C ASN A 132 -9.65 8.45 0.60
N GLN A 133 -8.71 8.95 -0.17
CA GLN A 133 -8.85 10.27 -0.78
C GLN A 133 -9.15 10.13 -2.27
N THR A 134 -9.59 11.22 -2.87
CA THR A 134 -9.90 11.20 -4.30
C THR A 134 -8.62 11.31 -5.12
N THR A 135 -8.71 11.02 -6.40
CA THR A 135 -7.55 11.18 -7.27
C THR A 135 -7.16 12.64 -7.38
N ASP A 136 -8.13 13.56 -7.31
CA ASP A 136 -7.81 14.99 -7.35
C ASP A 136 -7.00 15.38 -6.12
N ASP A 137 -7.36 14.87 -4.94
CA ASP A 137 -6.61 15.13 -3.73
C ASP A 137 -5.21 14.53 -3.83
N LEU A 138 -5.11 13.35 -4.40
CA LEU A 138 -3.83 12.67 -4.56
C LEU A 138 -2.92 13.49 -5.48
N ILE A 139 -3.45 13.96 -6.59
CA ILE A 139 -2.68 14.77 -7.53
C ILE A 139 -2.20 16.05 -6.83
N ALA A 140 -3.07 16.66 -6.03
CA ALA A 140 -2.70 17.89 -5.33
C ALA A 140 -1.54 17.65 -4.36
N VAL A 141 -1.58 16.53 -3.64
CA VAL A 141 -0.53 16.21 -2.68
C VAL A 141 0.78 15.95 -3.41
N ILE A 142 0.73 15.21 -4.50
CA ILE A 142 1.94 14.91 -5.25
C ILE A 142 2.52 16.19 -5.85
N SER A 143 1.65 17.04 -6.40
CA SER A 143 2.13 18.28 -7.00
C SER A 143 2.75 19.22 -5.99
N ALA A 144 2.31 19.15 -4.75
CA ALA A 144 2.85 20.01 -3.71
C ALA A 144 4.23 19.58 -3.23
N GLN A 145 4.68 18.40 -3.62
CA GLN A 145 5.98 17.91 -3.18
C GLN A 145 7.01 18.49 -4.14
N GLY A 146 7.26 19.49 -4.18
CA GLY A 146 8.10 19.98 -5.13
C GLY A 146 9.41 20.34 -4.91
#